data_c9a30cf3405e122c87c1b2d1e19b8270
#
_entry.id   c9a30cf3405e122c87c1b2d1e19b8270
#
_cell.length_a   1.000
_cell.length_b   1.000
_cell.length_c   1.000
_cell.angle_alpha   90.00
_cell.angle_beta   90.00
_cell.angle_gamma   90.00
#
_symmetry.space_group_name_H-M   'P 1'
#
loop_
_entity.id
_entity.type
_entity.pdbx_description
1 polymer ?
#
loop_
_entity_poly.entity_id
_entity_poly.type
_entity_poly.pdbx_seq_one_letter_code
_entity_poly.pdbx_strand_id
1 'polypeptide(L)'
;LHLICNPLVQQAKFGPGGIDAKAVLLYKRPQSGASRTEFPLSWIILMKTFSAKPAEVTKKWVIIDATGLVVGRLATLVAMRLRGKHLPTYTPHVDCGDNVIIINASKVVLTGRKRDNKVYYHHTGFIGGIKERSAKAILEGRFPERVVEKAIERMIPRGPLGRVQMGNLRVYPGAEHPHEAQQPEKLDIGAMNRKNMRAA
;
A
#
# COMPACT_ATOMS: atom_id res chain seq x y z
N LEU A 1 -30.41 -23.60 -28.45
CA LEU A 1 -31.04 -22.84 -29.55
C LEU A 1 -31.78 -21.64 -28.97
N HIS A 2 -31.32 -20.50 -29.01
CA HIS A 2 -31.71 -19.19 -29.45
C HIS A 2 -30.87 -18.11 -28.76
N LEU A 3 -29.89 -17.63 -29.50
CA LEU A 3 -29.23 -16.37 -29.35
C LEU A 3 -30.25 -15.22 -29.52
N ILE A 4 -30.32 -14.27 -28.59
CA ILE A 4 -30.84 -12.93 -28.87
C ILE A 4 -29.75 -11.96 -28.60
N CYS A 5 -29.10 -11.57 -29.69
CA CYS A 5 -28.18 -10.52 -29.88
C CYS A 5 -28.89 -9.17 -29.69
N ASN A 6 -28.38 -8.29 -28.83
CA ASN A 6 -28.93 -6.94 -28.71
C ASN A 6 -28.00 -5.99 -29.48
N PRO A 7 -28.41 -5.46 -30.64
CA PRO A 7 -27.64 -4.47 -31.37
C PRO A 7 -28.18 -3.05 -31.09
N LEU A 8 -27.49 -2.22 -30.37
CA LEU A 8 -27.62 -0.77 -30.48
C LEU A 8 -26.57 -0.05 -29.60
N VAL A 9 -25.29 -0.20 -29.98
CA VAL A 9 -24.30 0.84 -29.67
C VAL A 9 -24.01 1.57 -30.97
N GLN A 10 -24.78 2.63 -31.24
CA GLN A 10 -24.48 3.57 -32.29
C GLN A 10 -23.31 4.44 -31.87
N GLN A 11 -22.26 4.40 -32.68
CA GLN A 11 -21.07 5.21 -32.64
C GLN A 11 -21.46 6.71 -32.75
N ALA A 12 -21.24 7.48 -31.70
CA ALA A 12 -21.22 8.92 -31.77
C ALA A 12 -19.88 9.37 -32.38
N LYS A 13 -19.92 9.84 -33.63
CA LYS A 13 -18.81 10.55 -34.28
C LYS A 13 -18.63 11.90 -33.61
N PHE A 14 -17.51 12.12 -32.96
CA PHE A 14 -17.09 13.45 -32.49
C PHE A 14 -16.54 14.26 -33.69
N GLY A 15 -17.24 15.34 -34.07
CA GLY A 15 -16.75 16.39 -34.96
C GLY A 15 -16.25 17.59 -34.13
N PRO A 16 -15.28 18.36 -34.63
CA PRO A 16 -14.75 19.51 -33.91
C PRO A 16 -15.66 20.72 -34.03
N GLY A 17 -16.25 21.20 -32.96
CA GLY A 17 -16.92 22.48 -32.95
C GLY A 17 -18.26 22.52 -32.20
N GLY A 18 -18.27 23.28 -31.11
CA GLY A 18 -19.51 23.82 -30.56
C GLY A 18 -20.15 22.96 -29.43
N ILE A 19 -20.05 23.47 -28.21
CA ILE A 19 -20.84 22.99 -27.07
C ILE A 19 -22.28 23.45 -27.29
N ASP A 20 -23.14 22.56 -27.78
CA ASP A 20 -24.57 22.82 -27.88
C ASP A 20 -25.20 22.94 -26.49
N ALA A 21 -25.56 24.18 -26.14
CA ALA A 21 -26.23 24.52 -24.88
C ALA A 21 -27.65 23.92 -24.72
N LYS A 22 -28.07 23.03 -25.61
CA LYS A 22 -29.38 22.35 -25.58
C LYS A 22 -29.33 20.93 -24.99
N ALA A 23 -28.16 20.38 -24.68
CA ALA A 23 -28.06 19.04 -24.09
C ALA A 23 -28.17 19.04 -22.55
N VAL A 24 -28.32 20.18 -21.89
CA VAL A 24 -28.43 20.31 -20.42
C VAL A 24 -29.86 20.20 -19.91
N LEU A 25 -30.82 20.05 -20.79
CA LEU A 25 -32.21 19.97 -20.39
C LEU A 25 -32.81 18.64 -20.77
N LEU A 26 -32.84 17.71 -19.82
CA LEU A 26 -33.89 16.70 -19.68
C LEU A 26 -33.60 15.74 -18.51
N TYR A 27 -33.11 16.25 -17.38
CA TYR A 27 -33.40 15.58 -16.14
C TYR A 27 -34.79 16.02 -15.68
N LYS A 28 -35.85 15.48 -16.32
CA LYS A 28 -37.21 15.61 -15.82
C LYS A 28 -37.29 14.93 -14.47
N ARG A 29 -37.39 15.73 -13.41
CA ARG A 29 -37.90 15.23 -12.12
C ARG A 29 -39.18 14.47 -12.39
N PRO A 30 -39.33 13.20 -11.93
CA PRO A 30 -40.61 12.53 -11.96
C PRO A 30 -41.58 13.33 -11.13
N GLN A 31 -42.69 13.73 -11.73
CA GLN A 31 -43.76 14.45 -11.06
C GLN A 31 -44.32 13.56 -9.94
N SER A 32 -44.59 14.17 -8.80
CA SER A 32 -45.21 13.60 -7.63
C SER A 32 -46.56 12.96 -7.98
N GLY A 33 -46.57 11.65 -8.20
CA GLY A 33 -47.79 10.92 -8.58
C GLY A 33 -47.53 9.48 -9.04
N ALA A 34 -46.26 9.11 -9.30
CA ALA A 34 -45.90 7.73 -9.56
C ALA A 34 -45.95 6.96 -8.26
N SER A 35 -46.84 5.95 -8.17
CA SER A 35 -46.88 4.94 -7.13
C SER A 35 -45.45 4.55 -6.76
N ARG A 36 -45.13 4.53 -5.44
CA ARG A 36 -43.88 3.97 -4.94
C ARG A 36 -43.67 2.62 -5.60
N THR A 37 -42.87 2.60 -6.65
CA THR A 37 -42.38 1.35 -7.21
C THR A 37 -41.60 0.72 -6.08
N GLU A 38 -42.16 -0.32 -5.47
CA GLU A 38 -41.50 -1.14 -4.50
C GLU A 38 -40.24 -1.70 -5.19
N PHE A 39 -39.10 -1.07 -4.91
CA PHE A 39 -37.80 -1.63 -5.32
C PHE A 39 -37.77 -3.02 -4.71
N PRO A 40 -37.66 -4.10 -5.51
CA PRO A 40 -37.63 -5.44 -4.96
C PRO A 40 -36.51 -5.50 -3.92
N LEU A 41 -36.85 -5.94 -2.71
CA LEU A 41 -35.91 -6.09 -1.59
C LEU A 41 -34.65 -6.89 -1.97
N SER A 42 -34.71 -7.67 -3.06
CA SER A 42 -33.57 -8.37 -3.66
C SER A 42 -32.43 -7.43 -4.10
N TRP A 43 -32.72 -6.19 -4.50
CA TRP A 43 -31.68 -5.21 -4.89
C TRP A 43 -30.94 -4.62 -3.69
N ILE A 44 -31.60 -4.50 -2.55
CA ILE A 44 -31.00 -4.02 -1.31
C ILE A 44 -30.03 -5.07 -0.73
N ILE A 45 -30.31 -6.36 -0.96
CA ILE A 45 -29.46 -7.45 -0.49
C ILE A 45 -28.16 -7.55 -1.32
N LEU A 46 -28.18 -7.14 -2.60
CA LEU A 46 -27.00 -7.17 -3.47
C LEU A 46 -25.97 -6.04 -3.18
N MET A 47 -26.34 -5.02 -2.43
CA MET A 47 -25.47 -3.89 -2.11
C MET A 47 -24.64 -4.06 -0.82
N LYS A 48 -24.44 -5.28 -0.36
CA LYS A 48 -23.52 -5.52 0.77
C LYS A 48 -22.08 -5.29 0.32
N THR A 49 -21.43 -4.31 0.94
CA THR A 49 -19.99 -4.13 0.78
C THR A 49 -19.25 -5.32 1.38
N PHE A 50 -18.22 -5.80 0.68
CA PHE A 50 -17.39 -6.89 1.16
C PHE A 50 -16.65 -6.47 2.43
N SER A 51 -16.66 -7.33 3.45
CA SER A 51 -15.86 -7.19 4.67
C SER A 51 -15.14 -8.50 4.93
N ALA A 52 -13.81 -8.47 4.92
CA ALA A 52 -13.00 -9.66 5.15
C ALA A 52 -13.19 -10.17 6.59
N LYS A 53 -13.28 -11.49 6.75
CA LYS A 53 -13.23 -12.14 8.05
C LYS A 53 -11.79 -12.55 8.36
N PRO A 54 -11.29 -12.34 9.60
CA PRO A 54 -9.91 -12.68 9.95
C PRO A 54 -9.51 -14.14 9.65
N ALA A 55 -10.47 -15.08 9.75
CA ALA A 55 -10.23 -16.51 9.48
C ALA A 55 -10.07 -16.84 7.98
N GLU A 56 -10.56 -16.00 7.09
CA GLU A 56 -10.52 -16.20 5.63
C GLU A 56 -9.29 -15.56 4.98
N VAL A 57 -8.53 -14.74 5.74
CA VAL A 57 -7.36 -14.03 5.22
C VAL A 57 -6.17 -14.99 5.09
N THR A 58 -5.73 -15.21 3.87
CA THR A 58 -4.49 -15.96 3.57
C THR A 58 -3.35 -14.96 3.34
N LYS A 59 -2.30 -15.04 4.19
CA LYS A 59 -1.12 -14.17 4.09
C LYS A 59 -0.03 -14.84 3.27
N LYS A 60 0.49 -14.13 2.29
CA LYS A 60 1.65 -14.55 1.50
C LYS A 60 2.96 -14.08 2.13
N TRP A 61 4.05 -14.77 1.80
CA TRP A 61 5.39 -14.35 2.17
C TRP A 61 6.08 -13.73 0.95
N VAL A 62 6.62 -12.53 1.14
CA VAL A 62 7.27 -11.76 0.09
C VAL A 62 8.66 -11.35 0.53
N ILE A 63 9.67 -11.60 -0.31
CA ILE A 63 11.05 -11.19 -0.07
C ILE A 63 11.43 -10.04 -1.02
N ILE A 64 12.11 -9.04 -0.48
CA ILE A 64 12.53 -7.83 -1.20
C ILE A 64 14.02 -7.61 -0.94
N ASP A 65 14.80 -7.46 -1.99
CA ASP A 65 16.19 -7.01 -1.89
C ASP A 65 16.24 -5.48 -1.86
N ALA A 66 16.83 -4.94 -0.80
CA ALA A 66 16.93 -3.50 -0.58
C ALA A 66 18.18 -2.86 -1.22
N THR A 67 19.03 -3.64 -1.88
CA THR A 67 20.28 -3.17 -2.47
C THR A 67 20.02 -2.05 -3.50
N GLY A 68 20.60 -0.87 -3.27
CA GLY A 68 20.47 0.28 -4.17
C GLY A 68 19.07 0.91 -4.23
N LEU A 69 18.11 0.43 -3.43
CA LEU A 69 16.78 1.00 -3.38
C LEU A 69 16.71 2.25 -2.50
N VAL A 70 15.92 3.22 -2.95
CA VAL A 70 15.64 4.44 -2.17
C VAL A 70 14.71 4.12 -1.01
N VAL A 71 15.17 4.35 0.24
CA VAL A 71 14.45 4.01 1.48
C VAL A 71 12.99 4.44 1.48
N GLY A 72 12.67 5.69 1.06
CA GLY A 72 11.30 6.19 1.10
C GLY A 72 10.37 5.46 0.15
N ARG A 73 10.84 5.09 -1.05
CA ARG A 73 10.05 4.34 -2.05
C ARG A 73 9.86 2.89 -1.65
N LEU A 74 10.91 2.26 -1.16
CA LEU A 74 10.85 0.93 -0.55
C LEU A 74 9.79 0.92 0.56
N ALA A 75 9.87 1.86 1.51
CA ALA A 75 8.96 1.92 2.65
C ALA A 75 7.49 2.13 2.24
N THR A 76 7.22 2.92 1.20
CA THR A 76 5.84 3.12 0.69
C THR A 76 5.24 1.81 0.16
N LEU A 77 5.99 1.08 -0.67
CA LEU A 77 5.52 -0.19 -1.25
C LEU A 77 5.34 -1.27 -0.17
N VAL A 78 6.29 -1.36 0.75
CA VAL A 78 6.22 -2.28 1.89
C VAL A 78 5.02 -1.96 2.78
N ALA A 79 4.78 -0.70 3.11
CA ALA A 79 3.63 -0.29 3.91
C ALA A 79 2.29 -0.61 3.23
N MET A 80 2.20 -0.47 1.90
CA MET A 80 1.01 -0.89 1.13
C MET A 80 0.78 -2.41 1.22
N ARG A 81 1.86 -3.21 1.13
CA ARG A 81 1.80 -4.67 1.25
C ARG A 81 1.40 -5.12 2.64
N LEU A 82 2.03 -4.56 3.69
CA LEU A 82 1.74 -4.87 5.08
C LEU A 82 0.30 -4.53 5.48
N ARG A 83 -0.29 -3.49 4.87
CA ARG A 83 -1.70 -3.15 5.08
C ARG A 83 -2.66 -3.96 4.23
N GLY A 84 -2.18 -4.64 3.19
CA GLY A 84 -3.02 -5.36 2.24
C GLY A 84 -3.73 -4.48 1.21
N LYS A 85 -3.33 -3.21 1.03
CA LYS A 85 -3.97 -2.29 0.07
C LYS A 85 -3.82 -2.67 -1.39
N HIS A 86 -2.99 -3.64 -1.71
CA HIS A 86 -2.81 -4.20 -3.05
C HIS A 86 -3.86 -5.25 -3.39
N LEU A 87 -4.59 -5.75 -2.37
CA LEU A 87 -5.64 -6.75 -2.54
C LEU A 87 -7.01 -6.11 -2.76
N PRO A 88 -7.85 -6.65 -3.66
CA PRO A 88 -9.22 -6.15 -3.85
C PRO A 88 -10.11 -6.39 -2.62
N THR A 89 -9.75 -7.37 -1.78
CA THR A 89 -10.45 -7.74 -0.54
C THR A 89 -10.05 -6.91 0.67
N TYR A 90 -9.31 -5.81 0.46
CA TYR A 90 -8.83 -4.96 1.54
C TYR A 90 -9.95 -4.44 2.43
N THR A 91 -9.82 -4.67 3.72
CA THR A 91 -10.74 -4.16 4.75
C THR A 91 -9.95 -3.40 5.81
N PRO A 92 -10.29 -2.12 6.12
CA PRO A 92 -9.46 -1.25 6.97
C PRO A 92 -9.25 -1.73 8.40
N HIS A 93 -10.20 -2.46 8.97
CA HIS A 93 -10.18 -2.93 10.36
C HIS A 93 -9.60 -4.33 10.55
N VAL A 94 -9.31 -5.04 9.46
CA VAL A 94 -8.73 -6.39 9.45
C VAL A 94 -7.30 -6.34 8.94
N ASP A 95 -6.44 -7.19 9.47
CA ASP A 95 -5.06 -7.36 8.98
C ASP A 95 -5.04 -8.30 7.77
N CYS A 96 -5.25 -7.71 6.58
CA CYS A 96 -5.26 -8.40 5.29
C CYS A 96 -3.89 -8.40 4.59
N GLY A 97 -2.84 -7.91 5.25
CA GLY A 97 -1.52 -7.73 4.65
C GLY A 97 -0.69 -9.01 4.56
N ASP A 98 0.34 -8.95 3.71
CA ASP A 98 1.32 -10.01 3.53
C ASP A 98 2.44 -9.94 4.59
N ASN A 99 3.15 -11.06 4.78
CA ASN A 99 4.40 -11.08 5.52
C ASN A 99 5.54 -10.61 4.60
N VAL A 100 6.31 -9.61 5.02
CA VAL A 100 7.36 -9.02 4.21
C VAL A 100 8.73 -9.24 4.85
N ILE A 101 9.65 -9.79 4.07
CA ILE A 101 11.06 -9.96 4.41
C ILE A 101 11.88 -8.98 3.57
N ILE A 102 12.72 -8.18 4.22
CA ILE A 102 13.65 -7.26 3.56
C ILE A 102 15.06 -7.73 3.86
N ILE A 103 15.83 -7.97 2.81
CA ILE A 103 17.26 -8.33 2.91
C ILE A 103 18.14 -7.17 2.45
N ASN A 104 19.43 -7.22 2.81
CA ASN A 104 20.43 -6.19 2.47
C ASN A 104 20.06 -4.77 2.96
N ALA A 105 19.44 -4.63 4.11
CA ALA A 105 19.02 -3.34 4.66
C ALA A 105 20.18 -2.36 4.89
N SER A 106 21.43 -2.84 5.02
CA SER A 106 22.62 -2.00 5.11
C SER A 106 22.96 -1.26 3.81
N LYS A 107 22.52 -1.80 2.64
CA LYS A 107 22.85 -1.29 1.31
C LYS A 107 21.77 -0.36 0.72
N VAL A 108 20.85 0.13 1.55
CA VAL A 108 19.81 1.08 1.12
C VAL A 108 20.38 2.46 0.85
N VAL A 109 19.74 3.18 -0.08
CA VAL A 109 20.18 4.51 -0.51
C VAL A 109 19.28 5.59 0.10
N LEU A 110 19.91 6.62 0.70
CA LEU A 110 19.28 7.86 1.12
C LEU A 110 19.62 8.96 0.10
N THR A 111 18.60 9.58 -0.50
CA THR A 111 18.78 10.60 -1.53
C THR A 111 19.21 11.94 -0.97
N GLY A 112 20.09 12.66 -1.69
CA GLY A 112 20.61 13.97 -1.31
C GLY A 112 21.45 13.88 -0.03
N ARG A 113 21.51 14.95 0.73
CA ARG A 113 22.29 15.03 1.99
C ARG A 113 21.59 14.39 3.19
N LYS A 114 20.59 13.50 2.96
CA LYS A 114 19.83 12.86 4.07
C LYS A 114 20.67 11.90 4.89
N ARG A 115 21.73 11.34 4.32
CA ARG A 115 22.63 10.44 5.04
C ARG A 115 23.26 11.14 6.25
N ASP A 116 23.66 12.39 6.10
CA ASP A 116 24.31 13.17 7.16
C ASP A 116 23.29 13.99 7.98
N ASN A 117 22.35 14.67 7.29
CA ASN A 117 21.46 15.64 7.94
C ASN A 117 20.24 15.00 8.63
N LYS A 118 19.88 13.75 8.33
CA LYS A 118 18.72 13.11 8.97
C LYS A 118 19.09 12.61 10.35
N VAL A 119 18.46 13.19 11.38
CA VAL A 119 18.65 12.82 12.77
C VAL A 119 17.45 12.05 13.30
N TYR A 120 17.73 11.02 14.07
CA TYR A 120 16.76 10.22 14.83
C TYR A 120 16.90 10.54 16.30
N TYR A 121 15.81 11.00 16.91
CA TYR A 121 15.72 11.32 18.32
C TYR A 121 15.16 10.16 19.12
N HIS A 122 15.72 9.92 20.30
CA HIS A 122 15.21 8.94 21.25
C HIS A 122 15.31 9.54 22.65
N HIS A 123 14.21 9.51 23.41
CA HIS A 123 14.17 9.94 24.80
C HIS A 123 14.42 8.75 25.74
N THR A 124 15.28 8.93 26.73
CA THR A 124 15.66 7.88 27.67
C THR A 124 14.73 7.73 28.87
N GLY A 125 13.76 8.61 29.04
CA GLY A 125 12.86 8.66 30.19
C GLY A 125 13.31 9.60 31.32
N PHE A 126 14.55 10.08 31.30
CA PHE A 126 15.10 11.00 32.30
C PHE A 126 15.04 12.45 31.83
N ILE A 127 15.03 13.41 32.77
CA ILE A 127 15.07 14.84 32.48
C ILE A 127 16.32 15.16 31.65
N GLY A 128 16.15 15.86 30.51
CA GLY A 128 17.25 16.17 29.57
C GLY A 128 17.73 14.97 28.75
N GLY A 129 17.08 13.81 28.82
CA GLY A 129 17.51 12.54 28.19
C GLY A 129 17.20 12.39 26.71
N ILE A 130 17.20 13.45 25.90
CA ILE A 130 17.07 13.36 24.45
C ILE A 130 18.42 12.98 23.85
N LYS A 131 18.46 11.82 23.18
CA LYS A 131 19.65 11.37 22.44
C LYS A 131 19.41 11.45 20.93
N GLU A 132 20.46 11.84 20.21
CA GLU A 132 20.46 12.04 18.77
C GLU A 132 21.40 11.04 18.09
N ARG A 133 20.98 10.53 16.92
CA ARG A 133 21.85 9.75 16.04
C ARG A 133 21.57 10.11 14.59
N SER A 134 22.61 10.41 13.81
CA SER A 134 22.47 10.62 12.37
C SER A 134 22.16 9.31 11.64
N ALA A 135 21.54 9.41 10.48
CA ALA A 135 21.23 8.23 9.65
C ALA A 135 22.50 7.48 9.24
N LYS A 136 23.60 8.21 8.97
CA LYS A 136 24.92 7.65 8.70
C LYS A 136 25.42 6.77 9.85
N ALA A 137 25.41 7.31 11.07
CA ALA A 137 25.86 6.59 12.26
C ALA A 137 25.03 5.34 12.57
N ILE A 138 23.75 5.27 12.14
CA ILE A 138 22.92 4.08 12.30
C ILE A 138 23.25 3.06 11.22
N LEU A 139 23.39 3.48 9.94
CA LEU A 139 23.70 2.57 8.81
C LEU A 139 25.08 1.93 8.93
N GLU A 140 26.05 2.65 9.49
CA GLU A 140 27.42 2.17 9.73
C GLU A 140 27.55 1.45 11.10
N GLY A 141 26.50 1.51 11.93
CA GLY A 141 26.48 0.92 13.26
C GLY A 141 26.03 -0.54 13.28
N ARG A 142 25.83 -1.05 14.51
CA ARG A 142 25.44 -2.46 14.76
C ARG A 142 24.07 -2.85 14.19
N PHE A 143 23.12 -1.90 14.04
CA PHE A 143 21.73 -2.16 13.69
C PHE A 143 21.28 -1.27 12.51
N PRO A 144 21.78 -1.48 11.28
CA PRO A 144 21.42 -0.67 10.11
C PRO A 144 19.95 -0.84 9.70
N GLU A 145 19.32 -1.99 10.01
CA GLU A 145 17.92 -2.29 9.73
C GLU A 145 16.95 -1.26 10.32
N ARG A 146 17.31 -0.62 11.42
CA ARG A 146 16.48 0.39 12.11
C ARG A 146 16.09 1.57 11.22
N VAL A 147 16.93 1.93 10.22
CA VAL A 147 16.61 3.02 9.29
C VAL A 147 15.40 2.66 8.43
N VAL A 148 15.36 1.42 7.94
CA VAL A 148 14.26 0.90 7.12
C VAL A 148 13.01 0.68 7.98
N GLU A 149 13.14 0.04 9.14
CA GLU A 149 12.05 -0.18 10.09
C GLU A 149 11.36 1.13 10.47
N LYS A 150 12.13 2.15 10.87
CA LYS A 150 11.57 3.46 11.23
C LYS A 150 10.92 4.18 10.07
N ALA A 151 11.39 3.98 8.84
CA ALA A 151 10.75 4.54 7.66
C ALA A 151 9.37 3.90 7.42
N ILE A 152 9.27 2.57 7.57
CA ILE A 152 8.03 1.81 7.39
C ILE A 152 7.05 2.08 8.54
N GLU A 153 7.52 2.04 9.79
CA GLU A 153 6.72 2.32 10.98
C GLU A 153 5.96 3.65 10.89
N ARG A 154 6.63 4.69 10.38
CA ARG A 154 6.01 6.01 10.21
C ARG A 154 5.00 6.10 9.07
N MET A 155 4.96 5.11 8.17
CA MET A 155 4.01 5.03 7.06
C MET A 155 2.79 4.15 7.38
N ILE A 156 2.85 3.38 8.46
CA ILE A 156 1.74 2.57 8.96
C ILE A 156 0.93 3.37 9.97
N PRO A 157 -0.41 3.26 10.01
CA PRO A 157 -1.24 3.93 11.00
C PRO A 157 -0.85 3.54 12.42
N ARG A 158 -0.84 4.50 13.32
CA ARG A 158 -0.61 4.26 14.73
C ARG A 158 -1.86 3.62 15.34
N GLY A 159 -1.66 2.61 16.18
CA GLY A 159 -2.75 1.93 16.87
C GLY A 159 -2.50 0.44 17.06
N PRO A 160 -3.44 -0.30 17.67
CA PRO A 160 -3.30 -1.74 17.89
C PRO A 160 -3.09 -2.53 16.60
N LEU A 161 -3.90 -2.26 15.58
CA LEU A 161 -3.80 -2.91 14.26
C LEU A 161 -2.44 -2.65 13.58
N GLY A 162 -1.93 -1.41 13.64
CA GLY A 162 -0.62 -1.07 13.08
C GLY A 162 0.54 -1.82 13.76
N ARG A 163 0.43 -2.10 15.07
CA ARG A 163 1.43 -2.92 15.79
C ARG A 163 1.42 -4.36 15.31
N VAL A 164 0.24 -4.94 15.07
CA VAL A 164 0.09 -6.29 14.50
C VAL A 164 0.69 -6.34 13.09
N GLN A 165 0.39 -5.35 12.25
CA GLN A 165 0.93 -5.24 10.89
C GLN A 165 2.45 -5.11 10.89
N MET A 166 3.04 -4.33 11.81
CA MET A 166 4.50 -4.26 11.97
C MET A 166 5.11 -5.59 12.41
N GLY A 167 4.37 -6.43 13.13
CA GLY A 167 4.79 -7.79 13.48
C GLY A 167 4.99 -8.71 12.26
N ASN A 168 4.38 -8.40 11.11
CA ASN A 168 4.54 -9.14 9.86
C ASN A 168 5.77 -8.70 9.04
N LEU A 169 6.52 -7.69 9.50
CA LEU A 169 7.75 -7.22 8.88
C LEU A 169 8.97 -7.89 9.51
N ARG A 170 9.88 -8.35 8.66
CA ARG A 170 11.20 -8.86 9.03
C ARG A 170 12.27 -8.15 8.22
N VAL A 171 13.25 -7.54 8.87
CA VAL A 171 14.32 -6.78 8.19
C VAL A 171 15.66 -7.36 8.59
N TYR A 172 16.49 -7.67 7.60
CA TYR A 172 17.82 -8.25 7.78
C TYR A 172 18.89 -7.33 7.16
N PRO A 173 19.99 -7.08 7.88
CA PRO A 173 21.08 -6.24 7.37
C PRO A 173 21.85 -6.91 6.22
N GLY A 174 21.96 -8.24 6.25
CA GLY A 174 22.64 -9.06 5.25
C GLY A 174 21.70 -9.67 4.20
N ALA A 175 22.25 -10.58 3.41
CA ALA A 175 21.53 -11.34 2.39
C ALA A 175 20.81 -12.59 2.94
N GLU A 176 21.27 -13.09 4.08
CA GLU A 176 20.77 -14.32 4.69
C GLU A 176 19.52 -14.07 5.53
N HIS A 177 18.58 -15.00 5.49
CA HIS A 177 17.37 -14.96 6.29
C HIS A 177 16.91 -16.37 6.69
N PRO A 178 16.33 -16.57 7.89
CA PRO A 178 15.93 -17.90 8.39
C PRO A 178 14.56 -18.38 7.87
N HIS A 179 13.97 -17.73 6.87
CA HIS A 179 12.60 -17.97 6.41
C HIS A 179 12.51 -18.71 5.07
N GLU A 180 13.44 -19.61 4.79
CA GLU A 180 13.43 -20.42 3.55
C GLU A 180 12.25 -21.40 3.50
N ALA A 181 11.89 -21.97 4.65
CA ALA A 181 10.78 -22.91 4.76
C ALA A 181 9.42 -22.32 4.33
N GLN A 182 9.23 -21.00 4.42
CA GLN A 182 8.02 -20.31 4.01
C GLN A 182 7.96 -20.04 2.50
N GLN A 183 9.00 -20.36 1.73
CA GLN A 183 9.09 -20.16 0.27
C GLN A 183 8.64 -18.78 -0.18
N PRO A 184 9.28 -17.67 0.28
CA PRO A 184 8.84 -16.33 -0.02
C PRO A 184 8.96 -16.01 -1.51
N GLU A 185 7.93 -15.36 -2.08
CA GLU A 185 7.93 -14.86 -3.45
C GLU A 185 8.87 -13.65 -3.55
N LYS A 186 9.79 -13.65 -4.53
CA LYS A 186 10.67 -12.50 -4.79
C LYS A 186 9.88 -11.36 -5.45
N LEU A 187 9.93 -10.18 -4.85
CA LEU A 187 9.35 -8.96 -5.40
C LEU A 187 10.46 -7.98 -5.78
N ASP A 188 10.63 -7.77 -7.08
CA ASP A 188 11.59 -6.79 -7.60
C ASP A 188 10.96 -5.40 -7.69
N ILE A 189 11.28 -4.56 -6.70
CA ILE A 189 10.84 -3.15 -6.66
C ILE A 189 11.62 -2.30 -7.67
N GLY A 190 12.85 -2.67 -8.00
CA GLY A 190 13.68 -1.96 -8.99
C GLY A 190 13.05 -1.98 -10.37
N ALA A 191 12.57 -3.15 -10.80
CA ALA A 191 11.92 -3.33 -12.08
C ALA A 191 10.57 -2.56 -12.20
N MET A 192 9.83 -2.38 -11.08
CA MET A 192 8.55 -1.67 -11.11
C MET A 192 8.68 -0.21 -11.53
N ASN A 193 9.75 0.47 -11.15
CA ASN A 193 9.98 1.86 -11.51
C ASN A 193 11.48 2.21 -11.46
N ARG A 194 12.03 2.71 -12.58
CA ARG A 194 13.43 3.16 -12.68
C ARG A 194 13.84 4.15 -11.58
N LYS A 195 12.91 4.95 -11.05
CA LYS A 195 13.20 5.90 -9.97
C LYS A 195 13.37 5.25 -8.60
N ASN A 196 13.06 3.96 -8.44
CA ASN A 196 13.19 3.25 -7.16
C ASN A 196 14.65 2.92 -6.85
N MET A 197 15.47 2.70 -7.86
CA MET A 197 16.90 2.48 -7.73
C MET A 197 17.70 3.76 -7.98
N ARG A 198 18.77 3.94 -7.24
CA ARG A 198 19.82 4.93 -7.50
C ARG A 198 21.17 4.32 -7.16
N ALA A 199 22.18 4.64 -7.95
CA ALA A 199 23.55 4.38 -7.56
C ALA A 199 23.83 5.15 -6.26
N ALA A 200 24.56 4.52 -5.36
CA ALA A 200 24.99 5.09 -4.08
C ALA A 200 25.94 6.25 -4.28
#